data_024fa558bb4567d59e289e15b4dc4d45
#
_entry.id   024fa558bb4567d59e289e15b4dc4d45
#
_cell.length_a   1.000
_cell.length_b   1.000
_cell.length_c   1.000
_cell.angle_alpha   90.00
_cell.angle_beta   90.00
_cell.angle_gamma   90.00
#
_symmetry.space_group_name_H-M   'P 1'
#
loop_
_entity.id
_entity.type
_entity.pdbx_description
1 polymer ?
#
loop_
_entity_poly.entity_id
_entity_poly.type
_entity_poly.pdbx_seq_one_letter_code
_entity_poly.pdbx_strand_id
1 'polypeptide(L)'
;MGTHSLCPPASIRDRVTVAAFGYIGDVPTESVTREPHRRLRVPSGISACLFDLDGVLVQTAKIHAAAWKQLFDGFLKAESERAGSRFRPFNVPRDYLAYVDGRPCEDGVRRFLASRGIVVPEGKPSDPASAHSVHALATQKNELVLELIEQQGVETYDGSIRFVQAVHNAGLRCAVVSASTNTRTVLAATGIADLFEIVVDGVVAERNELAGKPQPDTLLAAATALDVEPDQAAVFEDALVGVEAGRAGSFAWIVGVDRGAGAKALMSHGAHVVVTDLAELLEER
;
A
#
# COMPACT_ATOMS: atom_id res chain seq x y z
N MET A 1 -27.64 17.18 -37.13
CA MET A 1 -26.26 17.18 -36.59
C MET A 1 -26.35 17.49 -35.11
N GLY A 2 -26.40 16.49 -34.26
CA GLY A 2 -26.51 16.64 -32.80
C GLY A 2 -25.11 16.54 -32.19
N THR A 3 -24.63 17.64 -31.62
CA THR A 3 -23.41 17.68 -30.85
C THR A 3 -23.65 17.03 -29.48
N HIS A 4 -23.19 15.79 -29.30
CA HIS A 4 -23.09 15.19 -27.96
C HIS A 4 -21.99 15.93 -27.20
N SER A 5 -22.39 16.81 -26.28
CA SER A 5 -21.52 17.38 -25.26
C SER A 5 -21.11 16.25 -24.32
N LEU A 6 -19.90 15.77 -24.41
CA LEU A 6 -19.29 14.90 -23.41
C LEU A 6 -19.06 15.72 -22.14
N CYS A 7 -19.81 15.42 -21.10
CA CYS A 7 -19.52 15.92 -19.76
C CYS A 7 -18.07 15.52 -19.38
N PRO A 8 -17.23 16.41 -18.86
CA PRO A 8 -15.91 16.02 -18.38
C PRO A 8 -16.09 15.00 -17.24
N PRO A 9 -15.20 14.03 -17.09
CA PRO A 9 -15.27 13.08 -16.00
C PRO A 9 -15.22 13.83 -14.67
N ALA A 10 -16.10 13.43 -13.74
CA ALA A 10 -16.16 14.00 -12.40
C ALA A 10 -14.77 13.97 -11.75
N SER A 11 -14.38 15.06 -11.10
CA SER A 11 -13.07 15.15 -10.44
C SER A 11 -12.97 14.11 -9.34
N ILE A 12 -11.74 13.72 -8.95
CA ILE A 12 -11.52 12.79 -7.83
C ILE A 12 -12.19 13.31 -6.55
N ARG A 13 -12.26 14.64 -6.35
CA ARG A 13 -12.96 15.30 -5.24
C ARG A 13 -14.45 14.95 -5.19
N ASP A 14 -15.10 14.73 -6.34
CA ASP A 14 -16.54 14.44 -6.41
C ASP A 14 -16.87 12.94 -6.16
N ARG A 15 -15.87 12.07 -6.20
CA ARG A 15 -16.02 10.60 -6.11
C ARG A 15 -15.62 10.02 -4.76
N VAL A 16 -14.81 10.73 -3.95
CA VAL A 16 -14.18 10.12 -2.76
C VAL A 16 -15.04 10.33 -1.52
N THR A 17 -15.71 9.25 -1.09
CA THR A 17 -16.26 9.16 0.27
C THR A 17 -15.29 8.33 1.12
N VAL A 18 -14.26 8.98 1.65
CA VAL A 18 -13.36 8.37 2.63
C VAL A 18 -13.95 8.63 4.02
N ALA A 19 -14.34 7.56 4.72
CA ALA A 19 -14.76 7.68 6.10
C ALA A 19 -13.52 8.05 6.94
N ALA A 20 -13.52 9.26 7.49
CA ALA A 20 -12.61 9.59 8.58
C ALA A 20 -12.79 8.56 9.70
N PHE A 21 -11.72 8.09 10.30
CA PHE A 21 -11.81 7.38 11.57
C PHE A 21 -12.46 8.35 12.56
N GLY A 22 -13.70 8.04 12.98
CA GLY A 22 -14.44 8.91 13.90
C GLY A 22 -13.67 9.07 15.20
N TYR A 23 -13.07 10.21 15.37
CA TYR A 23 -12.58 10.66 16.66
C TYR A 23 -13.81 10.93 17.53
N ILE A 24 -14.22 9.94 18.33
CA ILE A 24 -15.19 10.13 19.42
C ILE A 24 -14.39 10.02 20.71
N GLY A 25 -13.95 11.15 21.20
CA GLY A 25 -13.36 11.23 22.53
C GLY A 25 -12.70 12.58 22.75
N ASP A 26 -13.29 13.41 23.62
CA ASP A 26 -12.58 14.49 24.28
C ASP A 26 -11.34 13.91 24.95
N VAL A 27 -10.16 14.24 24.44
CA VAL A 27 -8.90 13.93 25.12
C VAL A 27 -8.84 14.80 26.37
N PRO A 28 -8.76 14.19 27.57
CA PRO A 28 -8.47 14.98 28.76
C PRO A 28 -7.13 15.69 28.54
N THR A 29 -7.09 16.99 28.73
CA THR A 29 -5.87 17.81 28.78
C THR A 29 -5.07 17.46 30.02
N GLU A 30 -4.60 16.24 30.16
CA GLU A 30 -3.49 15.94 31.05
C GLU A 30 -2.20 16.35 30.37
N SER A 31 -1.40 17.12 31.07
CA SER A 31 -0.12 17.66 30.67
C SER A 31 0.82 16.55 30.21
N VAL A 32 0.74 16.22 28.91
CA VAL A 32 1.80 15.47 28.23
C VAL A 32 3.03 16.36 28.30
N THR A 33 4.00 15.98 29.08
CA THR A 33 5.34 16.57 29.08
C THR A 33 5.81 16.54 27.63
N ARG A 34 5.79 17.71 26.97
CA ARG A 34 6.28 17.89 25.61
C ARG A 34 7.75 17.47 25.59
N GLU A 35 8.03 16.27 25.09
CA GLU A 35 9.38 15.92 24.69
C GLU A 35 9.90 16.99 23.70
N PRO A 36 11.13 17.46 23.85
CA PRO A 36 11.65 18.52 23.00
C PRO A 36 11.58 18.04 21.54
N HIS A 37 10.98 18.88 20.68
CA HIS A 37 10.72 18.65 19.27
C HIS A 37 11.98 18.06 18.58
N ARG A 38 11.95 16.78 18.28
CA ARG A 38 12.90 16.20 17.31
C ARG A 38 12.66 16.94 16.00
N ARG A 39 13.68 17.57 15.47
CA ARG A 39 13.59 18.19 14.15
C ARG A 39 13.44 17.07 13.13
N LEU A 40 12.52 17.24 12.21
CA LEU A 40 12.28 16.34 11.10
C LEU A 40 13.09 16.79 9.89
N ARG A 41 13.72 15.87 9.21
CA ARG A 41 14.33 16.09 7.89
C ARG A 41 13.26 15.99 6.79
N VAL A 42 12.18 16.75 6.97
CA VAL A 42 11.09 16.87 6.02
C VAL A 42 11.18 18.26 5.38
N PRO A 43 11.08 18.37 4.05
CA PRO A 43 11.16 19.68 3.37
C PRO A 43 10.13 20.67 3.92
N SER A 44 10.49 21.95 3.96
CA SER A 44 9.56 23.02 4.29
C SER A 44 8.43 23.07 3.26
N GLY A 45 7.19 23.29 3.72
CA GLY A 45 6.00 23.30 2.85
C GLY A 45 5.23 21.99 2.82
N ILE A 46 5.79 20.89 3.34
CA ILE A 46 5.03 19.65 3.55
C ILE A 46 4.08 19.83 4.76
N SER A 47 2.82 19.54 4.55
CA SER A 47 1.74 19.59 5.55
C SER A 47 1.11 18.22 5.82
N ALA A 48 1.34 17.23 4.96
CA ALA A 48 0.86 15.88 5.11
C ALA A 48 1.88 14.81 4.70
N CYS A 49 1.81 13.64 5.35
CA CYS A 49 2.62 12.47 5.08
C CYS A 49 1.71 11.28 4.79
N LEU A 50 1.87 10.68 3.60
CA LEU A 50 1.13 9.54 3.11
C LEU A 50 2.05 8.31 3.16
N PHE A 51 1.71 7.33 3.97
CA PHE A 51 2.54 6.15 4.18
C PHE A 51 1.92 4.92 3.52
N ASP A 52 2.71 4.18 2.76
CA ASP A 52 2.35 2.79 2.50
C ASP A 52 2.38 2.00 3.81
N LEU A 53 1.71 0.85 3.83
CA LEU A 53 1.64 0.00 5.00
C LEU A 53 2.74 -1.06 5.00
N ASP A 54 2.72 -1.92 3.97
CA ASP A 54 3.52 -3.14 3.88
C ASP A 54 4.96 -2.79 3.49
N GLY A 55 5.94 -3.10 4.34
CA GLY A 55 7.34 -2.72 4.09
C GLY A 55 7.71 -1.31 4.57
N VAL A 56 6.75 -0.42 4.79
CA VAL A 56 6.98 0.93 5.33
C VAL A 56 6.69 1.00 6.82
N LEU A 57 5.48 0.64 7.23
CA LEU A 57 5.04 0.70 8.64
C LEU A 57 5.15 -0.66 9.33
N VAL A 58 4.86 -1.75 8.61
CA VAL A 58 4.75 -3.11 9.14
C VAL A 58 5.57 -4.10 8.34
N GLN A 59 6.03 -5.17 9.00
CA GLN A 59 6.90 -6.20 8.43
C GLN A 59 6.09 -7.35 7.79
N THR A 60 5.09 -7.01 6.98
CA THR A 60 4.21 -7.98 6.33
C THR A 60 4.73 -8.49 4.99
N ALA A 61 5.79 -7.92 4.44
CA ALA A 61 6.36 -8.35 3.15
C ALA A 61 6.69 -9.86 3.13
N LYS A 62 7.21 -10.42 4.23
CA LYS A 62 7.48 -11.86 4.34
C LYS A 62 6.19 -12.68 4.35
N ILE A 63 5.14 -12.20 5.03
CA ILE A 63 3.82 -12.84 5.09
C ILE A 63 3.19 -12.85 3.70
N HIS A 64 3.20 -11.70 3.02
CA HIS A 64 2.70 -11.59 1.65
C HIS A 64 3.47 -12.47 0.68
N ALA A 65 4.80 -12.50 0.76
CA ALA A 65 5.64 -13.35 -0.07
C ALA A 65 5.37 -14.85 0.17
N ALA A 66 5.17 -15.26 1.42
CA ALA A 66 4.81 -16.64 1.78
C ALA A 66 3.42 -17.01 1.23
N ALA A 67 2.42 -16.15 1.39
CA ALA A 67 1.07 -16.36 0.87
C ALA A 67 1.07 -16.48 -0.67
N TRP A 68 1.75 -15.58 -1.39
CA TRP A 68 1.90 -15.67 -2.84
C TRP A 68 2.59 -16.96 -3.29
N LYS A 69 3.65 -17.33 -2.59
CA LYS A 69 4.36 -18.56 -2.89
C LYS A 69 3.48 -19.80 -2.68
N GLN A 70 2.78 -19.87 -1.57
CA GLN A 70 1.88 -20.99 -1.27
C GLN A 70 0.74 -21.09 -2.30
N LEU A 71 0.10 -19.96 -2.62
CA LEU A 71 -0.94 -19.89 -3.63
C LEU A 71 -0.44 -20.37 -4.99
N PHE A 72 0.60 -19.71 -5.51
CA PHE A 72 1.05 -19.98 -6.88
C PHE A 72 1.73 -21.33 -7.02
N ASP A 73 2.45 -21.82 -6.01
CA ASP A 73 3.03 -23.16 -6.06
C ASP A 73 1.93 -24.25 -6.09
N GLY A 74 0.88 -24.08 -5.29
CA GLY A 74 -0.29 -24.99 -5.32
C GLY A 74 -0.99 -24.99 -6.68
N PHE A 75 -1.29 -23.78 -7.19
CA PHE A 75 -1.92 -23.61 -8.49
C PHE A 75 -1.06 -24.16 -9.64
N LEU A 76 0.21 -23.79 -9.72
CA LEU A 76 1.12 -24.22 -10.80
C LEU A 76 1.40 -25.72 -10.77
N LYS A 77 1.42 -26.34 -9.58
CA LYS A 77 1.55 -27.79 -9.44
C LYS A 77 0.35 -28.49 -10.07
N ALA A 78 -0.87 -28.08 -9.73
CA ALA A 78 -2.09 -28.65 -10.30
C ALA A 78 -2.16 -28.45 -11.83
N GLU A 79 -1.77 -27.26 -12.33
CA GLU A 79 -1.71 -26.98 -13.77
C GLU A 79 -0.68 -27.87 -14.49
N SER A 80 0.52 -28.04 -13.91
CA SER A 80 1.56 -28.86 -14.50
C SER A 80 1.17 -30.34 -14.56
N GLU A 81 0.49 -30.84 -13.54
CA GLU A 81 -0.05 -32.22 -13.52
C GLU A 81 -1.13 -32.42 -14.60
N ARG A 82 -2.04 -31.43 -14.75
CA ARG A 82 -3.10 -31.48 -15.76
C ARG A 82 -2.57 -31.41 -17.19
N ALA A 83 -1.52 -30.58 -17.40
CA ALA A 83 -0.91 -30.39 -18.71
C ALA A 83 0.21 -31.40 -19.05
N GLY A 84 0.58 -32.30 -18.13
CA GLY A 84 1.73 -33.20 -18.30
C GLY A 84 3.05 -32.47 -18.48
N SER A 85 3.18 -31.26 -17.90
CA SER A 85 4.33 -30.39 -18.07
C SER A 85 5.20 -30.31 -16.82
N ARG A 86 6.41 -29.73 -16.94
CA ARG A 86 7.30 -29.58 -15.79
C ARG A 86 6.82 -28.48 -14.86
N PHE A 87 6.68 -28.79 -13.57
CA PHE A 87 6.43 -27.80 -12.54
C PHE A 87 7.55 -26.76 -12.43
N ARG A 88 7.18 -25.47 -12.42
CA ARG A 88 8.08 -24.33 -12.25
C ARG A 88 7.54 -23.47 -11.10
N PRO A 89 8.13 -23.54 -9.90
CA PRO A 89 7.62 -22.84 -8.72
C PRO A 89 7.70 -21.32 -8.87
N PHE A 90 6.91 -20.62 -8.06
CA PHE A 90 7.03 -19.18 -7.84
C PHE A 90 8.37 -18.85 -7.15
N ASN A 91 9.16 -17.98 -7.74
CA ASN A 91 10.44 -17.55 -7.19
C ASN A 91 10.26 -16.28 -6.39
N VAL A 92 10.35 -16.38 -5.05
CA VAL A 92 10.04 -15.26 -4.15
C VAL A 92 10.80 -13.98 -4.48
N PRO A 93 12.14 -13.90 -4.60
CA PRO A 93 12.74 -12.60 -4.87
C PRO A 93 12.34 -12.05 -6.24
N ARG A 94 12.49 -12.86 -7.29
CA ARG A 94 12.32 -12.39 -8.68
C ARG A 94 10.87 -12.16 -9.06
N ASP A 95 10.02 -13.18 -8.88
CA ASP A 95 8.63 -13.13 -9.35
C ASP A 95 7.80 -12.20 -8.44
N TYR A 96 8.13 -12.11 -7.16
CA TYR A 96 7.48 -11.20 -6.22
C TYR A 96 7.66 -9.74 -6.66
N LEU A 97 8.90 -9.28 -6.78
CA LEU A 97 9.21 -7.90 -7.17
C LEU A 97 8.69 -7.55 -8.58
N ALA A 98 8.72 -8.52 -9.51
CA ALA A 98 8.33 -8.25 -10.89
C ALA A 98 6.82 -8.14 -11.09
N TYR A 99 6.02 -8.93 -10.36
CA TYR A 99 4.62 -9.13 -10.73
C TYR A 99 3.61 -8.76 -9.66
N VAL A 100 3.93 -8.86 -8.36
CA VAL A 100 2.92 -8.75 -7.30
C VAL A 100 3.18 -7.64 -6.28
N ASP A 101 4.42 -7.22 -6.13
CA ASP A 101 4.83 -6.25 -5.12
C ASP A 101 4.13 -4.89 -5.29
N GLY A 102 3.52 -4.38 -4.21
CA GLY A 102 2.82 -3.10 -4.15
C GLY A 102 1.55 -2.98 -5.02
N ARG A 103 1.08 -4.08 -5.63
CA ARG A 103 -0.06 -4.08 -6.55
C ARG A 103 -1.35 -4.60 -5.91
N PRO A 104 -2.52 -4.19 -6.44
CA PRO A 104 -3.77 -4.89 -6.14
C PRO A 104 -3.66 -6.39 -6.42
N CYS A 105 -4.33 -7.19 -5.59
CA CYS A 105 -4.15 -8.64 -5.60
C CYS A 105 -4.48 -9.26 -6.97
N GLU A 106 -5.59 -8.88 -7.56
CA GLU A 106 -6.04 -9.35 -8.87
C GLU A 106 -5.04 -9.01 -9.99
N ASP A 107 -4.45 -7.82 -9.93
CA ASP A 107 -3.41 -7.41 -10.89
C ASP A 107 -2.15 -8.25 -10.75
N GLY A 108 -1.76 -8.57 -9.52
CA GLY A 108 -0.68 -9.50 -9.24
C GLY A 108 -0.93 -10.86 -9.84
N VAL A 109 -2.13 -11.43 -9.64
CA VAL A 109 -2.56 -12.70 -10.23
C VAL A 109 -2.47 -12.66 -11.74
N ARG A 110 -3.10 -11.67 -12.39
CA ARG A 110 -3.10 -11.54 -13.86
C ARG A 110 -1.69 -11.46 -14.43
N ARG A 111 -0.86 -10.59 -13.88
CA ARG A 111 0.52 -10.36 -14.36
C ARG A 111 1.39 -11.59 -14.21
N PHE A 112 1.34 -12.24 -13.06
CA PHE A 112 2.14 -13.45 -12.85
C PHE A 112 1.70 -14.60 -13.76
N LEU A 113 0.40 -14.90 -13.86
CA LEU A 113 -0.10 -15.97 -14.73
C LEU A 113 0.18 -15.69 -16.19
N ALA A 114 0.01 -14.44 -16.66
CA ALA A 114 0.38 -14.01 -18.01
C ALA A 114 1.87 -14.25 -18.30
N SER A 115 2.77 -14.01 -17.33
CA SER A 115 4.21 -14.28 -17.47
C SER A 115 4.53 -15.76 -17.66
N ARG A 116 3.61 -16.64 -17.28
CA ARG A 116 3.70 -18.10 -17.45
C ARG A 116 2.93 -18.61 -18.64
N GLY A 117 2.27 -17.74 -19.42
CA GLY A 117 1.41 -18.10 -20.55
C GLY A 117 0.11 -18.77 -20.12
N ILE A 118 -0.31 -18.60 -18.85
CA ILE A 118 -1.52 -19.17 -18.31
C ILE A 118 -2.63 -18.13 -18.34
N VAL A 119 -3.78 -18.52 -18.86
CA VAL A 119 -4.99 -17.70 -18.91
C VAL A 119 -6.07 -18.38 -18.08
N VAL A 120 -6.61 -17.64 -17.11
CA VAL A 120 -7.79 -18.05 -16.33
C VAL A 120 -8.90 -17.03 -16.55
N PRO A 121 -10.18 -17.42 -16.38
CA PRO A 121 -11.29 -16.47 -16.42
C PRO A 121 -11.12 -15.38 -15.36
N GLU A 122 -11.63 -14.19 -15.65
CA GLU A 122 -11.65 -13.10 -14.67
C GLU A 122 -12.42 -13.50 -13.42
N GLY A 123 -13.61 -14.08 -13.62
CA GLY A 123 -14.53 -14.44 -12.55
C GLY A 123 -15.27 -13.21 -12.01
N LYS A 124 -15.76 -13.35 -10.78
CA LYS A 124 -16.49 -12.30 -10.06
C LYS A 124 -15.93 -12.17 -8.63
N PRO A 125 -16.03 -11.02 -7.99
CA PRO A 125 -15.65 -10.86 -6.59
C PRO A 125 -16.35 -11.84 -5.62
N SER A 126 -17.54 -12.32 -6.02
CA SER A 126 -18.30 -13.31 -5.25
C SER A 126 -17.92 -14.76 -5.52
N ASP A 127 -16.92 -15.03 -6.37
CA ASP A 127 -16.49 -16.40 -6.63
C ASP A 127 -15.89 -17.01 -5.35
N PRO A 128 -16.26 -18.25 -5.02
CA PRO A 128 -15.64 -18.94 -3.89
C PRO A 128 -14.16 -19.18 -4.17
N ALA A 129 -13.35 -19.23 -3.12
CA ALA A 129 -11.90 -19.51 -3.23
C ALA A 129 -11.59 -20.81 -4.02
N SER A 130 -12.50 -21.78 -4.04
CA SER A 130 -12.36 -23.01 -4.82
C SER A 130 -12.56 -22.85 -6.34
N ALA A 131 -13.03 -21.70 -6.82
CA ALA A 131 -13.20 -21.45 -8.24
C ALA A 131 -11.84 -21.22 -8.93
N HIS A 132 -11.81 -21.44 -10.25
CA HIS A 132 -10.60 -21.31 -11.07
C HIS A 132 -10.64 -19.98 -11.84
N SER A 133 -10.52 -18.86 -11.12
CA SER A 133 -10.61 -17.52 -11.69
C SER A 133 -9.62 -16.55 -11.00
N VAL A 134 -9.39 -15.38 -11.60
CA VAL A 134 -8.54 -14.33 -11.02
C VAL A 134 -9.03 -13.93 -9.63
N HIS A 135 -10.34 -13.64 -9.50
CA HIS A 135 -10.93 -13.24 -8.22
C HIS A 135 -10.83 -14.36 -7.16
N ALA A 136 -11.06 -15.62 -7.55
CA ALA A 136 -10.92 -16.75 -6.63
C ALA A 136 -9.48 -16.91 -6.11
N LEU A 137 -8.48 -16.76 -6.98
CA LEU A 137 -7.08 -16.82 -6.58
C LEU A 137 -6.70 -15.64 -5.68
N ALA A 138 -7.25 -14.45 -5.94
CA ALA A 138 -7.06 -13.27 -5.07
C ALA A 138 -7.69 -13.50 -3.69
N THR A 139 -8.88 -14.08 -3.63
CA THR A 139 -9.55 -14.48 -2.38
C THR A 139 -8.71 -15.48 -1.59
N GLN A 140 -8.24 -16.57 -2.24
CA GLN A 140 -7.35 -17.54 -1.59
C GLN A 140 -6.09 -16.89 -1.02
N LYS A 141 -5.46 -15.99 -1.77
CA LYS A 141 -4.26 -15.27 -1.30
C LYS A 141 -4.56 -14.45 -0.05
N ASN A 142 -5.70 -13.79 -0.01
CA ASN A 142 -6.08 -12.97 1.14
C ASN A 142 -6.39 -13.83 2.37
N GLU A 143 -7.05 -14.98 2.20
CA GLU A 143 -7.27 -15.96 3.27
C GLU A 143 -5.94 -16.45 3.83
N LEU A 144 -4.98 -16.83 2.98
CA LEU A 144 -3.63 -17.23 3.39
C LEU A 144 -2.88 -16.14 4.16
N VAL A 145 -3.04 -14.88 3.78
CA VAL A 145 -2.43 -13.76 4.53
C VAL A 145 -3.03 -13.65 5.93
N LEU A 146 -4.36 -13.72 6.05
CA LEU A 146 -5.03 -13.65 7.35
C LEU A 146 -4.63 -14.82 8.26
N GLU A 147 -4.58 -16.04 7.73
CA GLU A 147 -4.09 -17.21 8.47
C GLU A 147 -2.65 -17.05 8.96
N LEU A 148 -1.76 -16.52 8.10
CA LEU A 148 -0.36 -16.28 8.48
C LEU A 148 -0.24 -15.17 9.51
N ILE A 149 -1.03 -14.09 9.41
CA ILE A 149 -1.09 -13.02 10.41
C ILE A 149 -1.56 -13.57 11.77
N GLU A 150 -2.60 -14.41 11.78
CA GLU A 150 -3.12 -15.02 13.01
C GLU A 150 -2.07 -15.92 13.67
N GLN A 151 -1.34 -16.70 12.86
CA GLN A 151 -0.35 -17.66 13.36
C GLN A 151 0.96 -17.00 13.83
N GLN A 152 1.42 -15.92 13.17
CA GLN A 152 2.75 -15.35 13.36
C GLN A 152 2.73 -13.96 14.00
N GLY A 153 1.56 -13.29 14.03
CA GLY A 153 1.47 -11.87 14.36
C GLY A 153 1.99 -10.95 13.25
N VAL A 154 1.97 -9.66 13.51
CA VAL A 154 2.56 -8.62 12.66
C VAL A 154 3.45 -7.72 13.48
N GLU A 155 4.68 -7.56 13.07
CA GLU A 155 5.63 -6.63 13.68
C GLU A 155 5.63 -5.30 12.93
N THR A 156 5.80 -4.21 13.67
CA THR A 156 6.03 -2.88 13.10
C THR A 156 7.51 -2.64 12.86
N TYR A 157 7.83 -1.66 12.02
CA TYR A 157 9.18 -1.08 11.98
C TYR A 157 9.27 0.03 13.04
N ASP A 158 9.97 -0.21 14.13
CA ASP A 158 10.09 0.73 15.25
C ASP A 158 10.55 2.12 14.83
N GLY A 159 11.49 2.20 13.90
CA GLY A 159 11.96 3.47 13.35
C GLY A 159 10.87 4.22 12.60
N SER A 160 10.06 3.50 11.83
CA SER A 160 8.91 4.08 11.12
C SER A 160 7.85 4.61 12.07
N ILE A 161 7.52 3.86 13.12
CA ILE A 161 6.53 4.31 14.11
C ILE A 161 7.03 5.54 14.88
N ARG A 162 8.31 5.58 15.26
CA ARG A 162 8.92 6.78 15.88
C ARG A 162 8.86 7.99 14.95
N PHE A 163 9.07 7.78 13.65
CA PHE A 163 8.98 8.85 12.66
C PHE A 163 7.54 9.35 12.51
N VAL A 164 6.55 8.46 12.38
CA VAL A 164 5.11 8.83 12.30
C VAL A 164 4.68 9.62 13.54
N GLN A 165 5.08 9.17 14.74
CA GLN A 165 4.80 9.88 15.98
C GLN A 165 5.42 11.29 15.99
N ALA A 166 6.65 11.44 15.48
CA ALA A 166 7.31 12.73 15.40
C ALA A 166 6.63 13.66 14.38
N VAL A 167 6.19 13.13 13.23
CA VAL A 167 5.41 13.82 12.20
C VAL A 167 4.07 14.32 12.78
N HIS A 168 3.34 13.46 13.47
CA HIS A 168 2.09 13.78 14.15
C HIS A 168 2.29 14.87 15.22
N ASN A 169 3.34 14.74 16.07
CA ASN A 169 3.66 15.73 17.10
C ASN A 169 4.11 17.09 16.52
N ALA A 170 4.60 17.10 15.29
CA ALA A 170 4.92 18.34 14.55
C ALA A 170 3.68 19.00 13.90
N GLY A 171 2.50 18.38 14.04
CA GLY A 171 1.24 18.88 13.52
C GLY A 171 1.01 18.61 12.02
N LEU A 172 1.81 17.71 11.41
CA LEU A 172 1.56 17.26 10.04
C LEU A 172 0.48 16.19 10.04
N ARG A 173 -0.35 16.19 9.02
CA ARG A 173 -1.42 15.20 8.85
C ARG A 173 -0.87 13.87 8.35
N CYS A 174 -1.48 12.75 8.75
CA CYS A 174 -1.01 11.41 8.42
C CYS A 174 -2.11 10.56 7.79
N ALA A 175 -1.78 9.87 6.69
CA ALA A 175 -2.64 8.87 6.09
C ALA A 175 -1.88 7.59 5.78
N VAL A 176 -2.61 6.46 5.78
CA VAL A 176 -2.13 5.19 5.20
C VAL A 176 -2.76 4.98 3.84
N VAL A 177 -1.95 4.58 2.85
CA VAL A 177 -2.38 4.28 1.48
C VAL A 177 -1.82 2.93 1.06
N SER A 178 -2.63 1.89 1.11
CA SER A 178 -2.22 0.52 0.81
C SER A 178 -3.12 -0.13 -0.24
N ALA A 179 -2.56 -1.01 -1.05
CA ALA A 179 -3.32 -1.84 -1.99
C ALA A 179 -4.04 -3.03 -1.30
N SER A 180 -3.73 -3.29 -0.03
CA SER A 180 -4.29 -4.42 0.71
C SER A 180 -5.72 -4.15 1.18
N THR A 181 -6.59 -5.13 1.04
CA THR A 181 -7.94 -5.12 1.65
C THR A 181 -7.90 -5.42 3.15
N ASN A 182 -6.77 -5.89 3.68
CA ASN A 182 -6.57 -6.25 5.08
C ASN A 182 -5.95 -5.12 5.92
N THR A 183 -5.74 -3.94 5.34
CA THR A 183 -5.05 -2.80 5.97
C THR A 183 -5.58 -2.48 7.36
N ARG A 184 -6.89 -2.38 7.51
CA ARG A 184 -7.52 -2.03 8.81
C ARG A 184 -7.30 -3.10 9.87
N THR A 185 -7.35 -4.37 9.47
CA THR A 185 -7.05 -5.51 10.37
C THR A 185 -5.61 -5.46 10.86
N VAL A 186 -4.66 -5.16 9.96
CA VAL A 186 -3.24 -5.03 10.30
C VAL A 186 -2.99 -3.83 11.23
N LEU A 187 -3.57 -2.66 10.93
CA LEU A 187 -3.45 -1.46 11.76
C LEU A 187 -4.01 -1.70 13.18
N ALA A 188 -5.14 -2.39 13.28
CA ALA A 188 -5.74 -2.74 14.57
C ALA A 188 -4.88 -3.75 15.35
N ALA A 189 -4.38 -4.80 14.68
CA ALA A 189 -3.53 -5.82 15.30
C ALA A 189 -2.20 -5.25 15.82
N THR A 190 -1.67 -4.22 15.17
CA THR A 190 -0.42 -3.56 15.57
C THR A 190 -0.62 -2.38 16.51
N GLY A 191 -1.87 -1.98 16.77
CA GLY A 191 -2.19 -0.87 17.68
C GLY A 191 -1.75 0.52 17.21
N ILE A 192 -1.54 0.71 15.90
CA ILE A 192 -1.07 1.99 15.33
C ILE A 192 -2.16 2.77 14.58
N ALA A 193 -3.41 2.28 14.59
CA ALA A 193 -4.51 2.87 13.82
C ALA A 193 -4.73 4.36 14.17
N ASP A 194 -4.62 4.73 15.43
CA ASP A 194 -4.87 6.08 15.93
C ASP A 194 -3.81 7.11 15.51
N LEU A 195 -2.72 6.66 14.88
CA LEU A 195 -1.70 7.56 14.32
C LEU A 195 -2.12 8.18 12.96
N PHE A 196 -3.20 7.69 12.36
CA PHE A 196 -3.61 8.07 11.02
C PHE A 196 -5.04 8.59 10.98
N GLU A 197 -5.21 9.75 10.37
CA GLU A 197 -6.53 10.38 10.18
C GLU A 197 -7.32 9.71 9.07
N ILE A 198 -6.62 9.25 8.04
CA ILE A 198 -7.18 8.70 6.81
C ILE A 198 -6.54 7.35 6.48
N VAL A 199 -7.37 6.41 6.03
CA VAL A 199 -6.93 5.13 5.47
C VAL A 199 -7.59 4.93 4.11
N VAL A 200 -6.77 4.90 3.07
CA VAL A 200 -7.17 4.50 1.71
C VAL A 200 -6.60 3.12 1.46
N ASP A 201 -7.43 2.12 1.62
CA ASP A 201 -7.09 0.70 1.45
C ASP A 201 -7.70 0.12 0.16
N GLY A 202 -7.45 -1.16 -0.11
CA GLY A 202 -8.02 -1.84 -1.27
C GLY A 202 -9.55 -1.82 -1.31
N VAL A 203 -10.22 -1.83 -0.15
CA VAL A 203 -11.68 -1.74 -0.06
C VAL A 203 -12.17 -0.34 -0.45
N VAL A 204 -11.49 0.70 0.02
CA VAL A 204 -11.79 2.09 -0.37
C VAL A 204 -11.53 2.30 -1.86
N ALA A 205 -10.43 1.75 -2.38
CA ALA A 205 -10.08 1.85 -3.80
C ALA A 205 -11.14 1.20 -4.68
N GLU A 206 -11.58 -0.02 -4.38
CA GLU A 206 -12.62 -0.72 -5.12
C GLU A 206 -13.96 0.04 -5.06
N ARG A 207 -14.38 0.45 -3.87
CA ARG A 207 -15.65 1.16 -3.66
C ARG A 207 -15.75 2.48 -4.43
N ASN A 208 -14.63 3.18 -4.58
CA ASN A 208 -14.56 4.48 -5.26
C ASN A 208 -14.00 4.39 -6.68
N GLU A 209 -13.84 3.18 -7.22
CA GLU A 209 -13.30 2.92 -8.57
C GLU A 209 -11.95 3.61 -8.81
N LEU A 210 -11.07 3.62 -7.79
CA LEU A 210 -9.74 4.20 -7.88
C LEU A 210 -8.78 3.20 -8.50
N ALA A 211 -8.01 3.65 -9.48
CA ALA A 211 -6.94 2.82 -10.04
C ALA A 211 -5.82 2.62 -8.99
N GLY A 212 -5.33 1.38 -8.90
CA GLY A 212 -4.23 1.02 -8.01
C GLY A 212 -2.87 1.48 -8.55
N LYS A 213 -1.85 1.52 -7.69
CA LYS A 213 -0.45 1.78 -8.04
C LYS A 213 -0.03 0.94 -9.27
N PRO A 214 0.63 1.49 -10.27
CA PRO A 214 1.34 2.77 -10.30
C PRO A 214 0.49 4.00 -10.66
N GLN A 215 -0.83 3.90 -10.77
CA GLN A 215 -1.68 5.07 -10.94
C GLN A 215 -1.74 5.85 -9.62
N PRO A 216 -1.86 7.19 -9.67
CA PRO A 216 -1.80 8.02 -8.47
C PRO A 216 -3.12 8.10 -7.69
N ASP A 217 -4.20 7.52 -8.17
CA ASP A 217 -5.58 7.76 -7.73
C ASP A 217 -5.76 7.57 -6.21
N THR A 218 -5.20 6.50 -5.64
CA THR A 218 -5.30 6.22 -4.21
C THR A 218 -4.54 7.24 -3.35
N LEU A 219 -3.37 7.69 -3.82
CA LEU A 219 -2.59 8.74 -3.15
C LEU A 219 -3.29 10.09 -3.25
N LEU A 220 -3.83 10.44 -4.43
CA LEU A 220 -4.60 11.67 -4.64
C LEU A 220 -5.88 11.67 -3.80
N ALA A 221 -6.55 10.52 -3.65
CA ALA A 221 -7.70 10.37 -2.79
C ALA A 221 -7.36 10.64 -1.31
N ALA A 222 -6.21 10.13 -0.84
CA ALA A 222 -5.74 10.38 0.52
C ALA A 222 -5.40 11.87 0.74
N ALA A 223 -4.68 12.51 -0.20
CA ALA A 223 -4.37 13.94 -0.13
C ALA A 223 -5.66 14.79 -0.10
N THR A 224 -6.63 14.47 -0.98
CA THR A 224 -7.95 15.13 -1.00
C THR A 224 -8.69 14.96 0.33
N ALA A 225 -8.69 13.75 0.91
CA ALA A 225 -9.35 13.50 2.19
C ALA A 225 -8.67 14.21 3.37
N LEU A 226 -7.37 14.47 3.27
CA LEU A 226 -6.62 15.30 4.21
C LEU A 226 -6.72 16.80 3.92
N ASP A 227 -7.45 17.23 2.89
CA ASP A 227 -7.56 18.61 2.44
C ASP A 227 -6.18 19.27 2.20
N VAL A 228 -5.30 18.55 1.48
CA VAL A 228 -3.97 19.02 1.07
C VAL A 228 -3.78 18.81 -0.44
N GLU A 229 -3.01 19.70 -1.07
CA GLU A 229 -2.60 19.50 -2.46
C GLU A 229 -1.37 18.58 -2.53
N PRO A 230 -1.17 17.84 -3.63
CA PRO A 230 -0.03 16.91 -3.78
C PRO A 230 1.34 17.60 -3.59
N ASP A 231 1.48 18.85 -3.97
CA ASP A 231 2.71 19.66 -3.80
C ASP A 231 2.97 20.09 -2.34
N GLN A 232 2.06 19.74 -1.42
CA GLN A 232 2.20 19.93 0.02
C GLN A 232 2.26 18.57 0.77
N ALA A 233 2.33 17.47 0.06
CA ALA A 233 2.34 16.14 0.67
C ALA A 233 3.59 15.35 0.31
N ALA A 234 4.02 14.53 1.28
CA ALA A 234 5.11 13.56 1.15
C ALA A 234 4.55 12.14 1.04
N VAL A 235 5.18 11.30 0.23
CA VAL A 235 4.85 9.87 0.05
C VAL A 235 6.01 9.02 0.54
N PHE A 236 5.72 7.96 1.30
CA PHE A 236 6.69 7.01 1.85
C PHE A 236 6.35 5.61 1.34
N GLU A 237 7.26 5.00 0.58
CA GLU A 237 7.01 3.79 -0.20
C GLU A 237 8.23 2.89 -0.30
N ASP A 238 8.02 1.57 -0.30
CA ASP A 238 9.11 0.59 -0.50
C ASP A 238 9.05 -0.09 -1.88
N ALA A 239 7.88 -0.06 -2.54
CA ALA A 239 7.66 -0.67 -3.85
C ALA A 239 7.85 0.33 -4.99
N LEU A 240 8.45 -0.15 -6.11
CA LEU A 240 8.70 0.68 -7.30
C LEU A 240 7.41 1.30 -7.86
N VAL A 241 6.33 0.53 -7.87
CA VAL A 241 5.03 0.99 -8.39
C VAL A 241 4.40 2.07 -7.53
N GLY A 242 4.67 2.09 -6.22
CA GLY A 242 4.18 3.13 -5.34
C GLY A 242 4.99 4.41 -5.47
N VAL A 243 6.31 4.30 -5.64
CA VAL A 243 7.17 5.44 -5.99
C VAL A 243 6.73 6.05 -7.33
N GLU A 244 6.43 5.23 -8.34
CA GLU A 244 5.87 5.69 -9.62
C GLU A 244 4.53 6.41 -9.44
N ALA A 245 3.64 5.90 -8.58
CA ALA A 245 2.37 6.53 -8.27
C ALA A 245 2.56 7.92 -7.63
N GLY A 246 3.50 8.03 -6.68
CA GLY A 246 3.88 9.32 -6.08
C GLY A 246 4.36 10.33 -7.13
N ARG A 247 5.23 9.90 -8.05
CA ARG A 247 5.70 10.73 -9.17
C ARG A 247 4.57 11.12 -10.12
N ALA A 248 3.71 10.17 -10.48
CA ALA A 248 2.59 10.41 -11.39
C ALA A 248 1.57 11.38 -10.80
N GLY A 249 1.40 11.37 -9.47
CA GLY A 249 0.54 12.29 -8.74
C GLY A 249 1.16 13.66 -8.46
N SER A 250 2.40 13.91 -8.88
CA SER A 250 3.14 15.17 -8.65
C SER A 250 3.31 15.52 -7.18
N PHE A 251 3.51 14.52 -6.31
CA PHE A 251 3.77 14.73 -4.90
C PHE A 251 5.11 15.44 -4.68
N ALA A 252 5.12 16.39 -3.73
CA ALA A 252 6.28 17.26 -3.49
C ALA A 252 7.53 16.51 -3.05
N TRP A 253 7.35 15.44 -2.28
CA TRP A 253 8.46 14.67 -1.77
C TRP A 253 8.14 13.18 -1.73
N ILE A 254 9.01 12.36 -2.29
CA ILE A 254 8.84 10.91 -2.39
C ILE A 254 10.04 10.26 -1.76
N VAL A 255 9.82 9.54 -0.67
CA VAL A 255 10.82 8.80 0.09
C VAL A 255 10.70 7.32 -0.26
N GLY A 256 11.75 6.77 -0.86
CA GLY A 256 11.87 5.33 -1.05
C GLY A 256 12.40 4.68 0.24
N VAL A 257 11.77 3.61 0.71
CA VAL A 257 12.25 2.79 1.82
C VAL A 257 12.82 1.51 1.24
N ASP A 258 14.15 1.34 1.27
CA ASP A 258 14.77 0.17 0.65
C ASP A 258 14.59 -1.08 1.51
N ARG A 259 13.67 -1.93 1.07
CA ARG A 259 13.41 -3.27 1.64
C ARG A 259 13.90 -4.41 0.74
N GLY A 260 14.73 -4.09 -0.27
CA GLY A 260 15.30 -5.06 -1.20
C GLY A 260 15.10 -4.72 -2.67
N ALA A 261 14.32 -3.68 -3.00
CA ALA A 261 14.18 -3.16 -4.35
C ALA A 261 15.49 -2.53 -4.86
N GLY A 262 16.29 -2.01 -3.94
CA GLY A 262 17.57 -1.36 -4.19
C GLY A 262 17.42 0.15 -4.41
N ALA A 263 18.25 0.93 -3.70
CA ALA A 263 18.20 2.38 -3.72
C ALA A 263 18.25 2.98 -5.13
N LYS A 264 19.09 2.42 -6.02
CA LYS A 264 19.19 2.88 -7.41
C LYS A 264 17.87 2.69 -8.18
N ALA A 265 17.17 1.58 -7.95
CA ALA A 265 15.89 1.32 -8.60
C ALA A 265 14.82 2.29 -8.10
N LEU A 266 14.68 2.46 -6.78
CA LEU A 266 13.74 3.42 -6.20
C LEU A 266 13.97 4.86 -6.72
N MET A 267 15.23 5.31 -6.75
CA MET A 267 15.59 6.62 -7.32
C MET A 267 15.22 6.73 -8.80
N SER A 268 15.48 5.71 -9.61
CA SER A 268 15.18 5.74 -11.04
C SER A 268 13.67 5.74 -11.34
N HIS A 269 12.83 5.26 -10.42
CA HIS A 269 11.37 5.26 -10.52
C HIS A 269 10.72 6.55 -9.99
N GLY A 270 11.47 7.40 -9.28
CA GLY A 270 11.01 8.73 -8.89
C GLY A 270 11.16 9.09 -7.41
N ALA A 271 11.79 8.24 -6.59
CA ALA A 271 12.13 8.62 -5.23
C ALA A 271 13.11 9.81 -5.22
N HIS A 272 12.86 10.81 -4.38
CA HIS A 272 13.74 11.95 -4.18
C HIS A 272 14.86 11.64 -3.19
N VAL A 273 14.59 10.75 -2.26
CA VAL A 273 15.55 10.23 -1.28
C VAL A 273 15.22 8.78 -1.02
N VAL A 274 16.24 7.99 -0.67
CA VAL A 274 16.08 6.59 -0.26
C VAL A 274 16.71 6.40 1.09
N VAL A 275 15.98 5.77 1.99
CA VAL A 275 16.41 5.38 3.34
C VAL A 275 16.21 3.88 3.53
N THR A 276 16.90 3.30 4.51
CA THR A 276 16.67 1.90 4.93
C THR A 276 15.73 1.83 6.13
N ASP A 277 15.61 2.94 6.87
CA ASP A 277 14.68 3.10 8.01
C ASP A 277 14.23 4.55 8.08
N LEU A 278 12.93 4.80 8.34
CA LEU A 278 12.40 6.15 8.44
C LEU A 278 12.99 6.93 9.63
N ALA A 279 13.60 6.24 10.62
CA ALA A 279 14.35 6.91 11.70
C ALA A 279 15.53 7.75 11.18
N GLU A 280 16.06 7.48 9.98
CA GLU A 280 17.10 8.30 9.36
C GLU A 280 16.63 9.74 9.04
N LEU A 281 15.30 9.93 8.97
CA LEU A 281 14.67 11.23 8.76
C LEU A 281 14.38 11.98 10.08
N LEU A 282 14.73 11.40 11.22
CA LEU A 282 14.76 12.08 12.50
C LEU A 282 16.14 12.73 12.70
N GLU A 283 16.20 14.00 13.07
CA GLU A 283 17.47 14.61 13.47
C GLU A 283 17.90 14.00 14.82
N GLU A 284 19.13 13.51 14.87
CA GLU A 284 19.79 13.17 16.13
C GLU A 284 20.05 14.44 16.93
N ARG A 285 19.97 14.32 18.27
CA ARG A 285 20.34 15.41 19.19
C ARG A 285 21.83 15.61 19.24
#